data_4c3deac6460a3bb0cec4d344baca2782
#
_entry.id   4c3deac6460a3bb0cec4d344baca2782
#
_cell.length_a   1.000
_cell.length_b   1.000
_cell.length_c   1.000
_cell.angle_alpha   90.00
_cell.angle_beta   90.00
_cell.angle_gamma   90.00
#
_symmetry.space_group_name_H-M   'P 1'
#
loop_
_entity.id
_entity.type
_entity.pdbx_description
1 polymer ?
#
loop_
_entity_poly.entity_id
_entity_poly.type
_entity_poly.pdbx_seq_one_letter_code
_entity_poly.pdbx_strand_id
1 'polypeptide(L)' 'MPKFIELHVIPAHPRLFNTNYIHSVTPQAQGSRLEFNWGGSDGLQSIGQIYHVAESYDEVKNMLTDD' A
#
# COMPACT_ATOMS: atom_id res chain seq x y z
N MET A 1 -13.28 -4.44 -11.02
CA MET A 1 -12.90 -5.46 -10.05
C MET A 1 -11.75 -4.95 -9.21
N PRO A 2 -11.74 -5.26 -7.92
CA PRO A 2 -10.61 -4.82 -7.11
C PRO A 2 -9.35 -5.54 -7.56
N LYS A 3 -8.26 -4.83 -7.53
CA LYS A 3 -6.96 -5.37 -7.87
C LYS A 3 -6.15 -5.54 -6.60
N PHE A 4 -5.54 -6.68 -6.46
CA PHE A 4 -4.65 -6.95 -5.33
C PHE A 4 -3.23 -7.07 -5.83
N ILE A 5 -2.29 -6.54 -5.06
CA ILE A 5 -0.87 -6.71 -5.34
C ILE A 5 -0.21 -7.35 -4.13
N GLU A 6 0.80 -8.15 -4.40
CA GLU A 6 1.53 -8.81 -3.33
C GLU A 6 2.81 -8.05 -3.06
N LEU A 7 2.98 -7.62 -1.82
CA LEU A 7 4.18 -6.91 -1.39
C LEU A 7 4.72 -7.60 -0.16
N HIS A 8 5.99 -7.36 0.12
CA HIS A 8 6.65 -7.96 1.27
C HIS A 8 6.78 -6.93 2.37
N VAL A 9 5.97 -7.08 3.40
CA VAL A 9 6.02 -6.21 4.56
C VAL A 9 7.30 -6.50 5.34
N ILE A 10 8.02 -5.46 5.70
CA ILE A 10 9.26 -5.61 6.45
C ILE A 10 8.96 -6.17 7.83
N PRO A 11 9.70 -7.19 8.29
CA PRO A 11 10.99 -7.65 7.74
C PRO A 11 10.90 -8.55 6.53
N ALA A 12 9.87 -9.40 6.37
CA ALA A 12 9.82 -10.26 5.19
C ALA A 12 8.54 -11.09 5.13
N HIS A 13 7.40 -10.43 5.26
CA HIS A 13 6.11 -11.14 5.21
C HIS A 13 5.37 -10.78 3.94
N PRO A 14 5.09 -11.77 3.06
CA PRO A 14 4.26 -11.48 1.89
C PRO A 14 2.83 -11.19 2.33
N ARG A 15 2.24 -10.22 1.66
CA ARG A 15 0.89 -9.81 1.98
C ARG A 15 0.22 -9.23 0.75
N LEU A 16 -1.05 -9.53 0.58
CA LEU A 16 -1.84 -8.96 -0.51
C LEU A 16 -2.51 -7.69 -0.04
N PHE A 17 -2.43 -6.66 -0.87
CA PHE A 17 -3.04 -5.37 -0.58
C PHE A 17 -4.07 -5.03 -1.63
N ASN A 18 -5.22 -4.54 -1.19
CA ASN A 18 -6.25 -4.07 -2.11
C ASN A 18 -5.87 -2.67 -2.56
N THR A 19 -5.63 -2.52 -3.87
CA THR A 19 -5.15 -1.24 -4.40
C THR A 19 -6.18 -0.13 -4.28
N ASN A 20 -7.44 -0.46 -4.09
CA ASN A 20 -8.47 0.57 -3.92
C ASN A 20 -8.30 1.36 -2.64
N TYR A 21 -7.60 0.83 -1.66
CA TYR A 21 -7.44 1.48 -0.36
C TYR A 21 -6.09 2.13 -0.18
N ILE A 22 -5.25 2.09 -1.20
CA ILE A 22 -3.94 2.73 -1.10
C ILE A 22 -4.13 4.23 -1.32
N HIS A 23 -3.81 4.99 -0.29
CA HIS A 23 -3.93 6.45 -0.35
C HIS A 23 -2.68 7.09 -0.94
N SER A 24 -1.52 6.64 -0.51
CA SER A 24 -0.29 7.19 -1.04
C SER A 24 0.86 6.21 -0.88
N VAL A 25 1.88 6.40 -1.73
CA VAL A 25 3.10 5.60 -1.69
C VAL A 25 4.26 6.59 -1.63
N THR A 26 5.16 6.38 -0.67
CA THR A 26 6.29 7.27 -0.48
C THR A 26 7.59 6.48 -0.55
N PRO A 27 8.57 6.93 -1.33
CA PRO A 27 9.87 6.23 -1.35
C PRO A 27 10.61 6.40 -0.04
N GLN A 28 11.33 5.37 0.35
CA GLN A 28 12.13 5.39 1.55
C GLN A 28 13.52 4.83 1.26
N ALA A 29 14.42 4.94 2.23
CA ALA A 29 15.78 4.46 2.06
C ALA A 29 15.80 2.96 1.73
N GLN A 30 14.89 2.21 2.32
CA GLN A 30 14.78 0.78 2.06
C GLN A 30 13.33 0.46 1.79
N GLY A 31 12.98 0.36 0.52
CA GLY A 31 11.63 0.01 0.16
C GLY A 31 10.71 1.20 0.06
N SER A 32 9.47 1.02 0.45
CA SER A 32 8.44 2.03 0.30
C SER A 32 7.54 2.06 1.51
N ARG A 33 6.91 3.20 1.69
CA ARG A 33 5.89 3.37 2.73
C ARG A 33 4.54 3.50 2.05
N LEU A 34 3.61 2.65 2.46
CA LEU A 34 2.25 2.68 1.92
C LEU A 34 1.31 3.21 2.99
N GLU A 35 0.49 4.15 2.60
CA GLU A 35 -0.57 4.65 3.47
C GLU A 35 -1.90 4.19 2.92
N PHE A 36 -2.68 3.56 3.77
CA PHE A 36 -3.99 3.06 3.42
C PHE A 36 -5.04 3.90 4.13
N ASN A 37 -6.11 4.18 3.41
CA ASN A 37 -7.19 4.95 3.96
C ASN A 37 -8.51 4.28 3.59
N TRP A 38 -9.02 3.47 4.49
CA TRP A 38 -10.38 2.99 4.33
C TRP A 38 -11.24 3.80 5.28
N GLY A 39 -11.78 4.86 4.75
CA GLY A 39 -12.56 5.79 5.53
C GLY A 39 -13.75 5.12 6.13
N GLY A 40 -14.07 5.51 7.33
CA GLY A 40 -15.27 5.02 7.97
C GLY A 40 -16.50 5.44 7.18
N SER A 41 -17.35 4.49 6.89
CA SER A 41 -18.55 4.79 6.15
C SER A 41 -19.51 5.67 6.95
N ASP A 42 -19.27 5.78 8.23
CA ASP A 42 -20.10 6.61 9.09
C ASP A 42 -19.58 8.04 9.18
N GLY A 43 -18.49 8.34 8.49
CA GLY A 43 -17.96 9.68 8.45
C GLY A 43 -17.18 10.10 9.67
N LEU A 44 -16.93 9.20 10.59
CA LEU A 44 -16.27 9.58 11.83
C LEU A 44 -14.79 9.81 11.64
N GLN A 45 -14.10 8.86 11.08
CA GLN A 45 -12.66 9.00 10.87
C GLN A 45 -12.20 8.03 9.83
N SER A 46 -11.32 8.52 8.98
CA SER A 46 -10.58 7.60 8.15
C SER A 46 -9.46 7.03 9.00
N ILE A 47 -9.40 5.73 9.09
CA ILE A 47 -8.33 5.09 9.83
C ILE A 47 -7.17 4.89 8.88
N GLY A 48 -6.14 5.70 9.04
CA GLY A 48 -4.95 5.55 8.25
C GLY A 48 -4.11 4.43 8.81
N GLN A 49 -3.70 3.52 7.94
CA GLN A 49 -2.76 2.49 8.33
C GLN A 49 -1.53 2.60 7.47
N ILE A 50 -0.36 2.46 8.08
CA ILE A 50 0.90 2.61 7.39
C ILE A 50 1.63 1.28 7.40
N TYR A 51 2.12 0.87 6.23
CA TYR A 51 2.92 -0.33 6.09
C TYR A 51 4.23 0.01 5.42
N HIS A 52 5.30 -0.60 5.89
CA HIS A 52 6.60 -0.49 5.25
C HIS A 52 6.87 -1.78 4.50
N VAL A 53 7.12 -1.67 3.20
CA VAL A 53 7.34 -2.84 2.36
C VAL A 53 8.74 -2.80 1.77
N ALA A 54 9.23 -3.99 1.40
CA ALA A 54 10.58 -4.12 0.89
C ALA A 54 10.69 -3.65 -0.56
N GLU A 55 9.60 -3.67 -1.31
CA GLU A 55 9.61 -3.25 -2.70
C GLU A 55 9.91 -1.76 -2.81
N SER A 56 10.66 -1.38 -3.84
CA SER A 56 11.00 0.01 -4.05
C SER A 56 9.79 0.80 -4.54
N TYR A 57 9.89 2.12 -4.44
CA TYR A 57 8.84 2.99 -4.92
C TYR A 57 8.51 2.71 -6.39
N ASP A 58 9.54 2.54 -7.21
CA ASP A 58 9.33 2.29 -8.63
C ASP A 58 8.62 0.96 -8.86
N GLU A 59 8.97 -0.06 -8.09
CA GLU A 59 8.32 -1.35 -8.22
C GLU A 59 6.84 -1.26 -7.85
N VAL A 60 6.54 -0.61 -6.74
CA VAL A 60 5.15 -0.45 -6.32
C VAL A 60 4.38 0.39 -7.33
N LYS A 61 5.00 1.46 -7.79
CA LYS A 61 4.37 2.33 -8.78
C LYS A 61 4.02 1.55 -10.04
N ASN A 62 4.95 0.71 -10.51
CA ASN A 62 4.70 -0.08 -11.70
C ASN A 62 3.55 -1.06 -11.50
N MET A 63 3.49 -1.68 -10.32
CA MET A 63 2.39 -2.59 -10.04
C MET A 63 1.04 -1.89 -10.01
N LEU A 64 1.01 -0.67 -9.50
CA LEU A 64 -0.24 0.07 -9.39
C LEU A 64 -0.69 0.63 -10.74
N THR A 65 0.24 0.96 -11.60
CA THR A 65 -0.09 1.55 -12.90
C THR A 65 -0.18 0.53 -14.02
N ASP A 66 0.19 -0.71 -13.73
CA ASP A 66 0.12 -1.78 -14.71
C ASP A 66 -1.29 -2.35 -14.71
N ASP A 67 -1.91 -2.32 -15.85
CA ASP A 67 -3.26 -2.88 -16.01
C ASP A 67 -3.23 -4.33 -16.38
#